data_3df131201d63794de7f8d221f5c29a6c
#
_entry.id   3df131201d63794de7f8d221f5c29a6c
#
_cell.length_a   1.000
_cell.length_b   1.000
_cell.length_c   1.000
_cell.angle_alpha   90.00
_cell.angle_beta   90.00
_cell.angle_gamma   90.00
#
_symmetry.space_group_name_H-M   'P 1'
#
loop_
_entity.id
_entity.type
_entity.pdbx_description
1 polymer ?
#
loop_
_entity_poly.entity_id
_entity_poly.type
_entity_poly.pdbx_seq_one_letter_code
_entity_poly.pdbx_strand_id
1 'polypeptide(L)'
;MTLASLIKTKASKVLGIDASTNSIAFCLMENDVPLKWGKINLSGNDIYEKIYDAKVKMNVMLNELQADYIAVEGAVLVRSADAVIKLSYVYGVVIAELMSTGAKVITIAPTSWQAYIGNNNPTKQEKAEIRLANPGYADSWYKNQLRNMRKQRTADYFNNKYSLSVSDFDVADSFGIAHYANKVLTQR
;
A
#
# COMPACT_ATOMS: atom_id res chain seq x y z
N MET A 1 -26.69 9.36 33.13
CA MET A 1 -25.93 9.57 31.88
C MET A 1 -24.51 10.02 32.25
N THR A 2 -23.53 9.17 32.08
CA THR A 2 -22.13 9.47 32.41
C THR A 2 -21.49 10.27 31.29
N LEU A 3 -20.73 11.32 31.63
CA LEU A 3 -19.96 12.17 30.71
C LEU A 3 -19.04 11.39 29.71
N ALA A 4 -18.74 10.13 30.00
CA ALA A 4 -17.98 9.23 29.13
C ALA A 4 -18.68 8.88 27.80
N SER A 5 -20.01 9.07 27.68
CA SER A 5 -20.77 8.76 26.45
C SER A 5 -20.79 9.90 25.43
N LEU A 6 -20.17 11.04 25.73
CA LEU A 6 -20.15 12.24 24.87
C LEU A 6 -18.81 12.49 24.17
N ILE A 7 -17.77 11.70 24.46
CA ILE A 7 -16.54 11.76 23.66
C ILE A 7 -16.79 10.93 22.40
N LYS A 8 -17.45 11.51 21.39
CA LYS A 8 -17.32 11.06 20.01
C LYS A 8 -15.82 11.15 19.68
N THR A 9 -15.14 10.01 19.64
CA THR A 9 -13.82 9.95 19.05
C THR A 9 -13.96 10.57 17.66
N LYS A 10 -13.24 11.68 17.43
CA LYS A 10 -13.26 12.37 16.13
C LYS A 10 -12.94 11.32 15.08
N ALA A 11 -13.78 11.18 14.08
CA ALA A 11 -13.51 10.29 12.97
C ALA A 11 -12.12 10.61 12.40
N SER A 12 -11.24 9.62 12.36
CA SER A 12 -9.87 9.82 11.91
C SER A 12 -9.71 9.32 10.48
N LYS A 13 -9.18 10.16 9.62
CA LYS A 13 -8.84 9.83 8.24
C LYS A 13 -7.44 9.25 8.17
N VAL A 14 -7.31 8.06 7.62
CA VAL A 14 -6.04 7.34 7.44
C VAL A 14 -5.79 7.15 5.95
N LEU A 15 -4.65 7.62 5.48
CA LEU A 15 -4.18 7.45 4.10
C LEU A 15 -3.11 6.36 4.05
N GLY A 16 -3.35 5.30 3.29
CA GLY A 16 -2.36 4.26 2.98
C GLY A 16 -1.69 4.53 1.65
N ILE A 17 -0.36 4.42 1.61
CA ILE A 17 0.47 4.68 0.43
C ILE A 17 1.34 3.47 0.13
N ASP A 18 1.27 2.98 -1.11
CA ASP A 18 2.21 2.03 -1.70
C ASP A 18 2.96 2.74 -2.84
N ALA A 19 4.29 2.90 -2.68
CA ALA A 19 5.13 3.65 -3.60
C ALA A 19 6.14 2.76 -4.34
N SER A 20 6.23 2.95 -5.64
CA SER A 20 7.20 2.29 -6.52
C SER A 20 7.95 3.33 -7.38
N THR A 21 8.92 2.89 -8.15
CA THR A 21 9.64 3.76 -9.12
C THR A 21 8.78 4.21 -10.31
N ASN A 22 7.59 3.64 -10.49
CA ASN A 22 6.71 3.91 -11.63
C ASN A 22 5.34 4.43 -11.24
N SER A 23 4.94 4.26 -9.97
CA SER A 23 3.60 4.64 -9.52
C SER A 23 3.54 4.81 -8.01
N ILE A 24 2.53 5.55 -7.57
CA ILE A 24 2.16 5.72 -6.16
C ILE A 24 0.68 5.40 -6.06
N ALA A 25 0.34 4.28 -5.40
CA ALA A 25 -1.03 3.91 -5.12
C ALA A 25 -1.45 4.43 -3.74
N PHE A 26 -2.71 4.76 -3.60
CA PHE A 26 -3.24 5.32 -2.36
C PHE A 26 -4.66 4.84 -2.05
N CYS A 27 -4.97 4.76 -0.76
CA CYS A 27 -6.32 4.54 -0.25
C CYS A 27 -6.55 5.40 0.99
N LEU A 28 -7.53 6.30 0.93
CA LEU A 28 -8.02 7.07 2.07
C LEU A 28 -9.19 6.35 2.72
N MET A 29 -9.10 6.10 4.02
CA MET A 29 -10.16 5.50 4.83
C MET A 29 -10.57 6.43 5.97
N GLU A 30 -11.83 6.38 6.35
CA GLU A 30 -12.37 6.98 7.57
C GLU A 30 -13.13 5.92 8.35
N ASN A 31 -12.74 5.67 9.60
CA ASN A 31 -13.37 4.63 10.44
C ASN A 31 -13.48 3.25 9.74
N ASP A 32 -12.43 2.82 9.10
CA ASP A 32 -12.35 1.56 8.32
C ASP A 32 -13.27 1.50 7.09
N VAL A 33 -13.78 2.63 6.62
CA VAL A 33 -14.56 2.73 5.37
C VAL A 33 -13.72 3.44 4.33
N PRO A 34 -13.46 2.84 3.15
CA PRO A 34 -12.73 3.50 2.08
C PRO A 34 -13.54 4.65 1.48
N LEU A 35 -12.92 5.84 1.40
CA LEU A 35 -13.52 7.04 0.86
C LEU A 35 -13.05 7.35 -0.57
N LYS A 36 -11.75 7.24 -0.79
CA LYS A 36 -11.12 7.53 -2.09
C LYS A 36 -9.86 6.69 -2.25
N TRP A 37 -9.66 6.16 -3.44
CA TRP A 37 -8.47 5.38 -3.78
C TRP A 37 -8.09 5.56 -5.23
N GLY A 38 -6.86 5.23 -5.57
CA GLY A 38 -6.38 5.32 -6.93
C GLY A 38 -4.88 5.12 -7.02
N LYS A 39 -4.36 5.45 -8.20
CA LYS A 39 -2.95 5.30 -8.55
C LYS A 39 -2.48 6.48 -9.38
N ILE A 40 -1.36 7.04 -8.98
CA ILE A 40 -0.61 8.06 -9.71
C ILE A 40 0.47 7.33 -10.50
N ASN A 41 0.41 7.38 -11.83
CA ASN A 41 1.51 6.89 -12.65
C ASN A 41 2.57 7.98 -12.80
N LEU A 42 3.84 7.60 -12.58
CA LEU A 42 4.97 8.50 -12.69
C LEU A 42 5.50 8.50 -14.14
N SER A 43 5.62 9.69 -14.69
CA SER A 43 6.09 9.94 -16.05
C SER A 43 7.50 10.52 -16.02
N GLY A 44 8.33 10.16 -17.00
CA GLY A 44 9.70 10.65 -17.14
C GLY A 44 10.59 9.64 -17.87
N ASN A 45 11.59 10.13 -18.57
CA ASN A 45 12.55 9.33 -19.32
C ASN A 45 13.61 8.71 -18.39
N ASP A 46 13.87 9.37 -17.27
CA ASP A 46 14.80 8.90 -16.24
C ASP A 46 14.21 9.01 -14.82
N ILE A 47 14.99 8.62 -13.83
CA ILE A 47 14.55 8.64 -12.44
C ILE A 47 14.38 10.06 -11.90
N TYR A 48 15.13 11.04 -12.39
CA TYR A 48 15.08 12.43 -11.91
C TYR A 48 13.79 13.11 -12.36
N GLU A 49 13.39 12.88 -13.62
CA GLU A 49 12.10 13.34 -14.14
C GLU A 49 10.94 12.69 -13.37
N LYS A 50 11.03 11.38 -13.08
CA LYS A 50 10.00 10.67 -12.31
C LYS A 50 9.86 11.18 -10.88
N ILE A 51 10.94 11.51 -10.18
CA ILE A 51 10.83 12.08 -8.82
C ILE A 51 10.27 13.49 -8.82
N TYR A 52 10.55 14.28 -9.88
CA TYR A 52 9.91 15.58 -10.04
C TYR A 52 8.42 15.45 -10.31
N ASP A 53 8.02 14.55 -11.21
CA ASP A 53 6.62 14.25 -11.51
C ASP A 53 5.88 13.72 -10.26
N ALA A 54 6.54 12.85 -9.47
CA ALA A 54 6.02 12.36 -8.20
C ALA A 54 5.71 13.53 -7.25
N LYS A 55 6.66 14.47 -7.07
CA LYS A 55 6.46 15.64 -6.23
C LYS A 55 5.23 16.45 -6.66
N VAL A 56 5.13 16.78 -7.96
CA VAL A 56 4.03 17.60 -8.48
C VAL A 56 2.68 16.90 -8.26
N LYS A 57 2.58 15.63 -8.64
CA LYS A 57 1.33 14.88 -8.57
C LYS A 57 0.91 14.58 -7.13
N MET A 58 1.88 14.28 -6.25
CA MET A 58 1.59 14.07 -4.83
C MET A 58 1.07 15.33 -4.15
N ASN A 59 1.66 16.50 -4.46
CA ASN A 59 1.18 17.76 -3.90
C ASN A 59 -0.31 17.97 -4.23
N VAL A 60 -0.71 17.76 -5.49
CA VAL A 60 -2.12 17.85 -5.90
C VAL A 60 -2.99 16.86 -5.14
N MET A 61 -2.58 15.59 -5.06
CA MET A 61 -3.33 14.55 -4.37
C MET A 61 -3.49 14.84 -2.88
N LEU A 62 -2.42 15.24 -2.20
CA LEU A 62 -2.43 15.46 -0.76
C LEU A 62 -3.28 16.68 -0.36
N ASN A 63 -3.31 17.74 -1.19
CA ASN A 63 -4.22 18.86 -0.99
C ASN A 63 -5.70 18.47 -1.05
N GLU A 64 -6.05 17.45 -1.84
CA GLU A 64 -7.42 16.94 -1.93
C GLU A 64 -7.79 15.98 -0.79
N LEU A 65 -6.83 15.15 -0.33
CA LEU A 65 -7.16 14.00 0.50
C LEU A 65 -7.21 14.28 2.01
N GLN A 66 -6.52 15.28 2.51
CA GLN A 66 -6.50 15.73 3.90
C GLN A 66 -6.67 14.60 4.95
N ALA A 67 -5.57 13.89 5.25
CA ALA A 67 -5.55 12.81 6.22
C ALA A 67 -5.02 13.27 7.59
N ASP A 68 -5.54 12.69 8.68
CA ASP A 68 -4.99 12.89 10.04
C ASP A 68 -3.74 12.02 10.26
N TYR A 69 -3.73 10.84 9.64
CA TYR A 69 -2.65 9.86 9.70
C TYR A 69 -2.31 9.37 8.30
N ILE A 70 -1.03 9.20 8.04
CA ILE A 70 -0.54 8.65 6.77
C ILE A 70 0.36 7.45 7.08
N ALA A 71 0.06 6.34 6.45
CA ALA A 71 0.87 5.13 6.51
C ALA A 71 1.49 4.85 5.14
N VAL A 72 2.80 4.68 5.09
CA VAL A 72 3.51 4.31 3.87
C VAL A 72 4.14 2.92 4.05
N GLU A 73 4.09 2.10 3.00
CA GLU A 73 4.77 0.82 3.04
C GLU A 73 6.29 1.03 3.14
N GLY A 74 6.94 0.34 4.07
CA GLY A 74 8.39 0.39 4.21
C GLY A 74 9.10 -0.19 3.00
N ALA A 75 10.14 0.49 2.53
CA ALA A 75 10.95 0.00 1.42
C ALA A 75 11.55 -1.37 1.74
N VAL A 76 11.36 -2.34 0.83
CA VAL A 76 11.93 -3.68 0.95
C VAL A 76 13.22 -3.73 0.15
N LEU A 77 14.26 -4.33 0.72
CA LEU A 77 15.51 -4.55 0.01
C LEU A 77 15.28 -5.43 -1.22
N VAL A 78 15.58 -4.90 -2.39
CA VAL A 78 15.61 -5.61 -3.66
C VAL A 78 17.04 -6.04 -4.01
N ARG A 79 17.20 -7.05 -4.85
CA ARG A 79 18.53 -7.64 -5.13
C ARG A 79 19.44 -6.74 -5.96
N SER A 80 18.90 -5.79 -6.71
CA SER A 80 19.68 -4.88 -7.55
C SER A 80 19.98 -3.59 -6.81
N ALA A 81 21.26 -3.22 -6.66
CA ALA A 81 21.67 -1.95 -6.04
C ALA A 81 21.09 -0.73 -6.78
N ASP A 82 21.08 -0.76 -8.12
CA ASP A 82 20.49 0.31 -8.95
C ASP A 82 19.00 0.48 -8.66
N ALA A 83 18.25 -0.63 -8.55
CA ALA A 83 16.83 -0.58 -8.22
C ALA A 83 16.57 -0.06 -6.80
N VAL A 84 17.43 -0.40 -5.83
CA VAL A 84 17.35 0.15 -4.45
C VAL A 84 17.58 1.65 -4.47
N ILE A 85 18.61 2.13 -5.16
CA ILE A 85 18.92 3.57 -5.24
C ILE A 85 17.77 4.34 -5.88
N LYS A 86 17.25 3.88 -7.00
CA LYS A 86 16.11 4.51 -7.69
C LYS A 86 14.85 4.54 -6.82
N LEU A 87 14.54 3.43 -6.14
CA LEU A 87 13.43 3.36 -5.20
C LEU A 87 13.63 4.33 -4.02
N SER A 88 14.86 4.43 -3.50
CA SER A 88 15.16 5.35 -2.39
C SER A 88 14.97 6.81 -2.78
N TYR A 89 15.26 7.19 -4.03
CA TYR A 89 14.99 8.56 -4.51
C TYR A 89 13.50 8.87 -4.51
N VAL A 90 12.68 7.98 -5.11
CA VAL A 90 11.22 8.15 -5.11
C VAL A 90 10.69 8.16 -3.68
N TYR A 91 11.11 7.21 -2.85
CA TYR A 91 10.67 7.08 -1.47
C TYR A 91 11.01 8.33 -0.64
N GLY A 92 12.21 8.91 -0.84
CA GLY A 92 12.61 10.14 -0.17
C GLY A 92 11.69 11.32 -0.52
N VAL A 93 11.35 11.50 -1.79
CA VAL A 93 10.40 12.53 -2.22
C VAL A 93 9.01 12.26 -1.66
N VAL A 94 8.52 11.01 -1.72
CA VAL A 94 7.23 10.61 -1.14
C VAL A 94 7.18 10.99 0.34
N ILE A 95 8.16 10.58 1.15
CA ILE A 95 8.19 10.90 2.58
C ILE A 95 8.23 12.41 2.82
N ALA A 96 9.03 13.17 2.06
CA ALA A 96 9.11 14.61 2.21
C ALA A 96 7.77 15.31 1.96
N GLU A 97 7.05 14.91 0.89
CA GLU A 97 5.71 15.44 0.60
C GLU A 97 4.68 15.02 1.66
N LEU A 98 4.72 13.78 2.15
CA LEU A 98 3.84 13.33 3.22
C LEU A 98 4.07 14.12 4.52
N MET A 99 5.32 14.37 4.88
CA MET A 99 5.67 15.16 6.08
C MET A 99 5.24 16.61 5.98
N SER A 100 5.17 17.18 4.76
CA SER A 100 4.73 18.57 4.56
C SER A 100 3.25 18.80 4.87
N THR A 101 2.43 17.75 4.93
CA THR A 101 0.99 17.85 5.22
C THR A 101 0.66 18.18 6.68
N GLY A 102 1.62 18.00 7.60
CA GLY A 102 1.38 18.07 9.05
C GLY A 102 0.67 16.85 9.64
N ALA A 103 0.25 15.87 8.82
CA ALA A 103 -0.30 14.61 9.30
C ALA A 103 0.76 13.75 10.01
N LYS A 104 0.33 12.86 10.88
CA LYS A 104 1.24 11.90 11.50
C LYS A 104 1.59 10.79 10.52
N VAL A 105 2.85 10.78 10.06
CA VAL A 105 3.37 9.78 9.12
C VAL A 105 4.00 8.60 9.86
N ILE A 106 3.64 7.38 9.46
CA ILE A 106 4.23 6.13 9.96
C ILE A 106 4.64 5.22 8.80
N THR A 107 5.66 4.40 9.03
CA THR A 107 6.06 3.34 8.10
C THR A 107 5.53 1.99 8.58
N ILE A 108 4.96 1.21 7.67
CA ILE A 108 4.41 -0.11 7.95
C ILE A 108 5.17 -1.17 7.14
N ALA A 109 5.64 -2.22 7.83
CA ALA A 109 6.26 -3.34 7.13
C ALA A 109 5.22 -4.14 6.33
N PRO A 110 5.52 -4.56 5.08
CA PRO A 110 4.61 -5.37 4.27
C PRO A 110 4.09 -6.61 4.99
N THR A 111 4.97 -7.29 5.73
CA THR A 111 4.61 -8.50 6.48
C THR A 111 3.56 -8.26 7.56
N SER A 112 3.51 -7.06 8.13
CA SER A 112 2.57 -6.73 9.21
C SER A 112 1.13 -6.63 8.70
N TRP A 113 0.89 -5.82 7.66
CA TRP A 113 -0.45 -5.67 7.13
C TRP A 113 -0.93 -6.92 6.37
N GLN A 114 -0.01 -7.61 5.66
CA GLN A 114 -0.32 -8.87 4.97
C GLN A 114 -0.75 -9.97 5.95
N ALA A 115 -0.02 -10.13 7.06
CA ALA A 115 -0.41 -11.07 8.11
C ALA A 115 -1.75 -10.70 8.75
N TYR A 116 -2.02 -9.43 8.94
CA TYR A 116 -3.26 -8.93 9.52
C TYR A 116 -4.51 -9.31 8.72
N ILE A 117 -4.42 -9.26 7.39
CA ILE A 117 -5.52 -9.70 6.50
C ILE A 117 -5.48 -11.20 6.18
N GLY A 118 -4.62 -11.99 6.84
CA GLY A 118 -4.48 -13.41 6.59
C GLY A 118 -3.74 -13.78 5.30
N ASN A 119 -3.15 -12.81 4.58
CA ASN A 119 -2.39 -13.07 3.35
C ASN A 119 -0.93 -13.46 3.66
N ASN A 120 -0.78 -14.59 4.32
CA ASN A 120 0.52 -15.15 4.68
C ASN A 120 1.32 -15.64 3.46
N ASN A 121 2.61 -15.92 3.68
CA ASN A 121 3.46 -16.51 2.63
C ASN A 121 2.88 -17.85 2.15
N PRO A 122 3.00 -18.16 0.84
CA PRO A 122 2.51 -19.40 0.30
C PRO A 122 3.07 -20.62 1.01
N THR A 123 2.20 -21.55 1.35
CA THR A 123 2.53 -22.81 2.03
C THR A 123 3.35 -23.73 1.13
N LYS A 124 3.91 -24.80 1.72
CA LYS A 124 4.60 -25.83 0.94
C LYS A 124 3.64 -26.53 -0.03
N GLN A 125 2.41 -26.75 0.41
CA GLN A 125 1.36 -27.38 -0.40
C GLN A 125 1.02 -26.53 -1.62
N GLU A 126 0.71 -25.26 -1.44
CA GLU A 126 0.40 -24.32 -2.54
C GLU A 126 1.53 -24.21 -3.57
N LYS A 127 2.79 -24.22 -3.10
CA LYS A 127 3.96 -24.24 -3.99
C LYS A 127 4.04 -25.55 -4.79
N ALA A 128 3.70 -26.68 -4.18
CA ALA A 128 3.68 -27.98 -4.85
C ALA A 128 2.55 -28.07 -5.87
N GLU A 129 1.35 -27.60 -5.52
CA GLU A 129 0.19 -27.58 -6.42
C GLU A 129 0.45 -26.77 -7.69
N ILE A 130 1.03 -25.57 -7.56
CA ILE A 130 1.39 -24.74 -8.74
C ILE A 130 2.42 -25.44 -9.62
N ARG A 131 3.41 -26.15 -9.02
CA ARG A 131 4.40 -26.91 -9.81
C ARG A 131 3.81 -28.13 -10.51
N LEU A 132 2.92 -28.84 -9.85
CA LEU A 132 2.23 -30.01 -10.42
C LEU A 132 1.30 -29.62 -11.57
N ALA A 133 0.56 -28.52 -11.41
CA ALA A 133 -0.35 -28.02 -12.43
C ALA A 133 0.38 -27.43 -13.67
N ASN A 134 1.64 -27.06 -13.52
CA ASN A 134 2.44 -26.38 -14.56
C ASN A 134 3.86 -26.94 -14.60
N PRO A 135 4.07 -28.18 -15.05
CA PRO A 135 5.41 -28.78 -15.07
C PRO A 135 6.31 -28.14 -16.15
N GLY A 136 7.61 -28.09 -15.87
CA GLY A 136 8.63 -27.71 -16.86
C GLY A 136 8.94 -26.21 -16.95
N TYR A 137 8.26 -25.34 -16.20
CA TYR A 137 8.59 -23.92 -16.19
C TYR A 137 9.84 -23.62 -15.30
N ALA A 138 10.50 -22.50 -15.60
CA ALA A 138 11.64 -22.03 -14.81
C ALA A 138 11.22 -21.58 -13.38
N ASP A 139 12.13 -21.66 -12.41
CA ASP A 139 11.87 -21.22 -11.02
C ASP A 139 11.40 -19.77 -10.90
N SER A 140 11.87 -18.89 -11.79
CA SER A 140 11.42 -17.49 -11.85
C SER A 140 9.93 -17.38 -12.17
N TRP A 141 9.43 -18.22 -13.06
CA TRP A 141 8.01 -18.28 -13.41
C TRP A 141 7.15 -18.66 -12.19
N TYR A 142 7.54 -19.74 -11.47
CA TYR A 142 6.82 -20.17 -10.26
C TYR A 142 6.82 -19.08 -9.17
N LYS A 143 7.95 -18.38 -8.98
CA LYS A 143 8.02 -17.25 -8.05
C LYS A 143 7.05 -16.13 -8.43
N ASN A 144 6.93 -15.83 -9.71
CA ASN A 144 5.98 -14.83 -10.20
C ASN A 144 4.52 -15.27 -10.01
N GLN A 145 4.18 -16.53 -10.27
CA GLN A 145 2.84 -17.06 -10.01
C GLN A 145 2.46 -16.96 -8.52
N LEU A 146 3.36 -17.34 -7.63
CA LEU A 146 3.15 -17.22 -6.18
C LEU A 146 2.98 -15.76 -5.73
N ARG A 147 3.72 -14.84 -6.34
CA ARG A 147 3.57 -13.40 -6.09
C ARG A 147 2.20 -12.91 -6.58
N ASN A 148 1.80 -13.27 -7.79
CA ASN A 148 0.52 -12.88 -8.36
C ASN A 148 -0.66 -13.44 -7.54
N MET A 149 -0.57 -14.69 -7.11
CA MET A 149 -1.55 -15.30 -6.21
C MET A 149 -1.72 -14.50 -4.91
N ARG A 150 -0.62 -14.06 -4.29
CA ARG A 150 -0.70 -13.23 -3.08
C ARG A 150 -1.31 -11.86 -3.36
N LYS A 151 -0.98 -11.23 -4.48
CA LYS A 151 -1.58 -9.96 -4.89
C LYS A 151 -3.09 -10.11 -5.16
N GLN A 152 -3.48 -11.21 -5.81
CA GLN A 152 -4.89 -11.52 -6.02
C GLN A 152 -5.64 -11.70 -4.71
N ARG A 153 -5.07 -12.41 -3.72
CA ARG A 153 -5.67 -12.57 -2.39
C ARG A 153 -5.92 -11.23 -1.69
N THR A 154 -4.98 -10.28 -1.80
CA THR A 154 -5.17 -8.93 -1.27
C THR A 154 -6.37 -8.25 -1.95
N ALA A 155 -6.43 -8.28 -3.28
CA ALA A 155 -7.53 -7.68 -4.03
C ALA A 155 -8.87 -8.33 -3.69
N ASP A 156 -8.94 -9.67 -3.65
CA ASP A 156 -10.15 -10.42 -3.31
C ASP A 156 -10.63 -10.11 -1.89
N TYR A 157 -9.70 -10.00 -0.92
CA TYR A 157 -10.03 -9.65 0.46
C TYR A 157 -10.76 -8.32 0.54
N PHE A 158 -10.23 -7.26 -0.10
CA PHE A 158 -10.82 -5.93 -0.02
C PHE A 158 -12.06 -5.78 -0.90
N ASN A 159 -12.09 -6.45 -2.05
CA ASN A 159 -13.28 -6.50 -2.89
C ASN A 159 -14.46 -7.15 -2.15
N ASN A 160 -14.22 -8.27 -1.49
CA ASN A 160 -15.25 -8.94 -0.68
C ASN A 160 -15.64 -8.11 0.55
N LYS A 161 -14.67 -7.53 1.27
CA LYS A 161 -14.92 -6.78 2.50
C LYS A 161 -15.75 -5.53 2.26
N TYR A 162 -15.49 -4.82 1.17
CA TYR A 162 -16.11 -3.51 0.90
C TYR A 162 -17.06 -3.51 -0.30
N SER A 163 -17.33 -4.69 -0.91
CA SER A 163 -18.15 -4.83 -2.12
C SER A 163 -17.65 -3.97 -3.28
N LEU A 164 -16.34 -4.02 -3.54
CA LEU A 164 -15.66 -3.24 -4.57
C LEU A 164 -15.25 -4.12 -5.75
N SER A 165 -14.65 -3.49 -6.77
CA SER A 165 -14.08 -4.15 -7.96
C SER A 165 -12.70 -3.59 -8.28
N VAL A 166 -11.80 -3.57 -7.27
CA VAL A 166 -10.41 -3.13 -7.43
C VAL A 166 -9.64 -4.22 -8.17
N SER A 167 -9.12 -3.91 -9.34
CA SER A 167 -8.31 -4.82 -10.18
C SER A 167 -6.82 -4.49 -10.17
N ASP A 168 -6.43 -3.25 -9.82
CA ASP A 168 -5.03 -2.86 -9.70
C ASP A 168 -4.46 -3.35 -8.35
N PHE A 169 -3.41 -4.16 -8.42
CA PHE A 169 -2.81 -4.78 -7.25
C PHE A 169 -2.09 -3.79 -6.32
N ASP A 170 -1.50 -2.73 -6.86
CA ASP A 170 -0.82 -1.73 -6.03
C ASP A 170 -1.87 -0.89 -5.28
N VAL A 171 -3.02 -0.63 -5.92
CA VAL A 171 -4.18 -0.03 -5.24
C VAL A 171 -4.69 -0.97 -4.13
N ALA A 172 -4.83 -2.27 -4.40
CA ALA A 172 -5.24 -3.23 -3.37
C ALA A 172 -4.24 -3.28 -2.19
N ASP A 173 -2.93 -3.21 -2.45
CA ASP A 173 -1.91 -3.15 -1.41
C ASP A 173 -2.05 -1.85 -0.57
N SER A 174 -2.38 -0.70 -1.18
CA SER A 174 -2.65 0.55 -0.44
C SER A 174 -3.86 0.47 0.49
N PHE A 175 -4.89 -0.33 0.13
CA PHE A 175 -6.00 -0.66 1.06
C PHE A 175 -5.49 -1.44 2.27
N GLY A 176 -4.59 -2.41 2.06
CA GLY A 176 -3.99 -3.20 3.14
C GLY A 176 -3.25 -2.34 4.14
N ILE A 177 -2.47 -1.39 3.63
CA ILE A 177 -1.70 -0.43 4.42
C ILE A 177 -2.65 0.48 5.22
N ALA A 178 -3.66 1.08 4.58
CA ALA A 178 -4.62 1.96 5.24
C ALA A 178 -5.44 1.22 6.30
N HIS A 179 -5.94 0.02 5.98
CA HIS A 179 -6.75 -0.81 6.86
C HIS A 179 -5.98 -1.23 8.14
N TYR A 180 -4.73 -1.68 7.99
CA TYR A 180 -3.89 -2.02 9.12
C TYR A 180 -3.52 -0.78 9.96
N ALA A 181 -3.18 0.35 9.31
CA ALA A 181 -2.88 1.59 9.99
C ALA A 181 -4.07 2.12 10.78
N ASN A 182 -5.27 2.06 10.22
CA ASN A 182 -6.50 2.45 10.91
C ASN A 182 -6.65 1.69 12.22
N LYS A 183 -6.45 0.35 12.21
CA LYS A 183 -6.48 -0.44 13.44
C LYS A 183 -5.42 0.00 14.46
N VAL A 184 -4.17 0.17 14.02
CA VAL A 184 -3.04 0.44 14.95
C VAL A 184 -3.10 1.85 15.53
N LEU A 185 -3.60 2.82 14.76
CA LEU A 185 -3.57 4.24 15.12
C LEU A 185 -4.84 4.71 15.83
N THR A 186 -5.99 4.09 15.55
CA THR A 186 -7.30 4.53 16.09
C THR A 186 -7.76 3.74 17.31
N GLN A 187 -7.11 2.62 17.63
CA GLN A 187 -7.43 1.78 18.80
C GLN A 187 -6.58 2.08 20.04
N ARG A 188 -5.88 3.24 20.07
CA ARG A 188 -5.11 3.69 21.25
C ARG A 188 -5.89 4.68 22.09
#